data_90a950386941a8a05400281b2b74d72f
#
_entry.id   90a950386941a8a05400281b2b74d72f
#
_cell.length_a   1.000
_cell.length_b   1.000
_cell.length_c   1.000
_cell.angle_alpha   90.00
_cell.angle_beta   90.00
_cell.angle_gamma   90.00
#
_symmetry.space_group_name_H-M   'P 1'
#
loop_
_entity.id
_entity.type
_entity.pdbx_description
1 polymer ?
#
loop_
_entity_poly.entity_id
_entity_poly.type
_entity_poly.pdbx_seq_one_letter_code
_entity_poly.pdbx_strand_id
1 'polypeptide(L)'
;MARLTGKVAIVTGAARGMGAAIARRFVEEGATVALTDILPDVETTAQAIGPSATAYRHDVTNEARWREIVDEVIARHGRVDVLVNNAGILMFKDLSTTTADDFRRVFEVNAVGTFIGMRTVAPHMIGRRSGSIVNNSSCDGISPANSLIAYASSKFAVRGMTKVAALELGPHGVRVNSVHPGSINTPMVNPQGAPTEALNRGMSWFPAQRVAEPVEAANCFVFLASDDSSFCMGTELIVDGGLIAGHYYYGLPGAPEGVLPPSRKAPQA
;
A
#
# COMPACT_ATOMS: atom_id res chain seq x y z
N MET A 1 -10.56 -18.35 -13.78
CA MET A 1 -9.81 -19.15 -12.79
C MET A 1 -9.29 -18.21 -11.70
N ALA A 2 -9.21 -18.69 -10.47
CA ALA A 2 -8.65 -17.90 -9.38
C ALA A 2 -7.13 -17.71 -9.60
N ARG A 3 -6.68 -16.45 -9.58
CA ARG A 3 -5.31 -16.05 -10.02
C ARG A 3 -4.20 -16.37 -9.02
N LEU A 4 -4.55 -16.63 -7.76
CA LEU A 4 -3.61 -16.90 -6.67
C LEU A 4 -3.77 -18.31 -6.08
N THR A 5 -4.37 -19.24 -6.83
CA THR A 5 -4.62 -20.62 -6.37
C THR A 5 -3.32 -21.28 -5.86
N GLY A 6 -3.34 -21.72 -4.59
CA GLY A 6 -2.22 -22.40 -3.94
C GLY A 6 -1.04 -21.49 -3.58
N LYS A 7 -1.11 -20.18 -3.77
CA LYS A 7 -0.11 -19.21 -3.30
C LYS A 7 -0.28 -18.98 -1.79
N VAL A 8 0.84 -18.77 -1.10
CA VAL A 8 0.90 -18.37 0.31
C VAL A 8 1.39 -16.92 0.38
N ALA A 9 0.59 -16.04 0.97
CA ALA A 9 0.86 -14.62 1.04
C ALA A 9 0.98 -14.12 2.48
N ILE A 10 1.85 -13.13 2.71
CA ILE A 10 1.91 -12.33 3.93
C ILE A 10 1.44 -10.91 3.56
N VAL A 11 0.48 -10.37 4.29
CA VAL A 11 -0.04 -9.00 4.09
C VAL A 11 0.10 -8.22 5.39
N THR A 12 0.86 -7.12 5.38
CA THR A 12 1.05 -6.26 6.56
C THR A 12 0.04 -5.13 6.63
N GLY A 13 -0.27 -4.64 7.85
CA GLY A 13 -1.29 -3.62 8.04
C GLY A 13 -2.68 -4.13 7.65
N ALA A 14 -2.99 -5.39 7.96
CA ALA A 14 -4.14 -6.12 7.46
C ALA A 14 -5.33 -6.19 8.41
N ALA A 15 -5.28 -5.49 9.55
CA ALA A 15 -6.40 -5.43 10.49
C ALA A 15 -7.63 -4.73 9.90
N ARG A 16 -7.45 -3.75 9.03
CA ARG A 16 -8.53 -2.93 8.47
C ARG A 16 -8.12 -2.25 7.16
N GLY A 17 -9.06 -1.49 6.58
CA GLY A 17 -8.79 -0.66 5.39
C GLY A 17 -8.30 -1.46 4.19
N MET A 18 -7.29 -0.92 3.52
CA MET A 18 -6.76 -1.51 2.29
C MET A 18 -6.10 -2.88 2.52
N GLY A 19 -5.34 -3.05 3.62
CA GLY A 19 -4.71 -4.35 3.93
C GLY A 19 -5.72 -5.47 4.14
N ALA A 20 -6.82 -5.20 4.85
CA ALA A 20 -7.91 -6.16 5.01
C ALA A 20 -8.61 -6.48 3.67
N ALA A 21 -8.79 -5.48 2.80
CA ALA A 21 -9.36 -5.68 1.46
C ALA A 21 -8.43 -6.52 0.57
N ILE A 22 -7.11 -6.28 0.62
CA ILE A 22 -6.10 -7.08 -0.09
C ILE A 22 -6.16 -8.54 0.39
N ALA A 23 -6.15 -8.78 1.70
CA ALA A 23 -6.20 -10.12 2.26
C ALA A 23 -7.47 -10.87 1.83
N ARG A 24 -8.64 -10.21 1.88
CA ARG A 24 -9.91 -10.78 1.39
C ARG A 24 -9.87 -11.14 -0.08
N ARG A 25 -9.41 -10.20 -0.93
CA ARG A 25 -9.28 -10.43 -2.37
C ARG A 25 -8.31 -11.58 -2.69
N PHE A 26 -7.22 -11.70 -1.95
CA PHE A 26 -6.25 -12.79 -2.12
C PHE A 26 -6.88 -14.14 -1.81
N VAL A 27 -7.66 -14.25 -0.73
CA VAL A 27 -8.39 -15.49 -0.39
C VAL A 27 -9.45 -15.82 -1.43
N GLU A 28 -10.22 -14.83 -1.92
CA GLU A 28 -11.19 -14.99 -3.01
C GLU A 28 -10.52 -15.48 -4.31
N GLU A 29 -9.26 -15.13 -4.53
CA GLU A 29 -8.44 -15.59 -5.66
C GLU A 29 -7.68 -16.91 -5.37
N GLY A 30 -7.98 -17.58 -4.25
CA GLY A 30 -7.49 -18.92 -3.92
C GLY A 30 -6.17 -18.97 -3.15
N ALA A 31 -5.70 -17.86 -2.58
CA ALA A 31 -4.52 -17.83 -1.74
C ALA A 31 -4.83 -18.22 -0.28
N THR A 32 -3.79 -18.69 0.41
CA THR A 32 -3.74 -18.71 1.88
C THR A 32 -2.99 -17.45 2.34
N VAL A 33 -3.52 -16.74 3.34
CA VAL A 33 -3.01 -15.42 3.74
C VAL A 33 -2.68 -15.37 5.22
N ALA A 34 -1.45 -14.98 5.53
CA ALA A 34 -1.03 -14.53 6.85
C ALA A 34 -1.27 -13.01 6.95
N LEU A 35 -2.26 -12.60 7.74
CA LEU A 35 -2.57 -11.21 8.03
C LEU A 35 -1.71 -10.75 9.20
N THR A 36 -0.95 -9.66 9.05
CA THR A 36 -0.16 -9.13 10.15
C THR A 36 -0.52 -7.66 10.44
N ASP A 37 -0.63 -7.31 11.72
CA ASP A 37 -0.91 -5.94 12.16
C ASP A 37 -0.51 -5.72 13.62
N ILE A 38 -0.25 -4.47 13.99
CA ILE A 38 -0.07 -4.07 15.38
C ILE A 38 -1.41 -4.00 16.15
N LEU A 39 -2.53 -3.87 15.44
CA LEU A 39 -3.88 -3.79 16.04
C LEU A 39 -4.45 -5.18 16.32
N PRO A 40 -5.16 -5.38 17.45
CA PRO A 40 -5.81 -6.66 17.78
C PRO A 40 -6.89 -7.06 16.76
N ASP A 41 -7.50 -6.10 16.09
CA ASP A 41 -8.55 -6.29 15.09
C ASP A 41 -8.13 -7.24 13.95
N VAL A 42 -6.83 -7.51 13.77
CA VAL A 42 -6.33 -8.46 12.78
C VAL A 42 -6.89 -9.88 13.00
N GLU A 43 -7.14 -10.26 14.25
CA GLU A 43 -7.74 -11.56 14.61
C GLU A 43 -9.18 -11.65 14.13
N THR A 44 -9.99 -10.61 14.42
CA THR A 44 -11.38 -10.52 13.96
C THR A 44 -11.46 -10.48 12.43
N THR A 45 -10.55 -9.75 11.79
CA THR A 45 -10.49 -9.67 10.33
C THR A 45 -10.16 -11.03 9.72
N ALA A 46 -9.18 -11.76 10.25
CA ALA A 46 -8.85 -13.09 9.78
C ALA A 46 -10.02 -14.07 9.95
N GLN A 47 -10.70 -14.04 11.10
CA GLN A 47 -11.90 -14.87 11.36
C GLN A 47 -13.01 -14.57 10.34
N ALA A 48 -13.26 -13.29 10.06
CA ALA A 48 -14.28 -12.87 9.07
C ALA A 48 -13.93 -13.26 7.63
N ILE A 49 -12.66 -13.41 7.30
CA ILE A 49 -12.21 -13.88 5.97
C ILE A 49 -12.36 -15.41 5.87
N GLY A 50 -12.10 -16.14 6.95
CA GLY A 50 -12.33 -17.58 7.00
C GLY A 50 -11.03 -18.42 7.08
N PRO A 51 -11.12 -19.75 6.86
CA PRO A 51 -10.06 -20.70 7.22
C PRO A 51 -8.74 -20.55 6.43
N SER A 52 -8.76 -19.85 5.30
CA SER A 52 -7.55 -19.54 4.51
C SER A 52 -6.81 -18.30 5.02
N ALA A 53 -7.24 -17.70 6.13
CA ALA A 53 -6.65 -16.52 6.75
C ALA A 53 -6.15 -16.85 8.17
N THR A 54 -4.92 -16.42 8.49
CA THR A 54 -4.33 -16.58 9.83
C THR A 54 -3.81 -15.23 10.30
N ALA A 55 -4.13 -14.84 11.53
CA ALA A 55 -3.71 -13.56 12.11
C ALA A 55 -2.41 -13.66 12.90
N TYR A 56 -1.59 -12.61 12.82
CA TYR A 56 -0.37 -12.44 13.58
C TYR A 56 -0.28 -11.01 14.12
N ARG A 57 -0.07 -10.86 15.43
CA ARG A 57 0.26 -9.56 16.04
C ARG A 57 1.69 -9.20 15.68
N HIS A 58 1.88 -8.03 15.04
CA HIS A 58 3.16 -7.68 14.45
C HIS A 58 3.35 -6.17 14.32
N ASP A 59 4.42 -5.66 14.91
CA ASP A 59 4.99 -4.37 14.56
C ASP A 59 6.04 -4.58 13.46
N VAL A 60 5.83 -3.97 12.29
CA VAL A 60 6.72 -4.14 11.13
C VAL A 60 8.15 -3.63 11.35
N THR A 61 8.38 -2.85 12.40
CA THR A 61 9.73 -2.38 12.80
C THR A 61 10.49 -3.41 13.62
N ASN A 62 9.84 -4.48 14.08
CA ASN A 62 10.45 -5.53 14.88
C ASN A 62 11.01 -6.67 14.02
N GLU A 63 12.31 -6.66 13.76
CA GLU A 63 12.99 -7.68 12.94
C GLU A 63 12.87 -9.11 13.52
N ALA A 64 12.92 -9.27 14.84
CA ALA A 64 12.84 -10.58 15.46
C ALA A 64 11.46 -11.20 15.19
N ARG A 65 10.40 -10.40 15.37
CA ARG A 65 9.03 -10.84 15.12
C ARG A 65 8.78 -11.15 13.64
N TRP A 66 9.41 -10.42 12.72
CA TRP A 66 9.37 -10.76 11.30
C TRP A 66 9.89 -12.17 11.02
N ARG A 67 11.06 -12.53 11.58
CA ARG A 67 11.65 -13.87 11.40
C ARG A 67 10.72 -14.96 11.94
N GLU A 68 10.22 -14.78 13.16
CA GLU A 68 9.28 -15.72 13.77
C GLU A 68 8.05 -15.96 12.88
N ILE A 69 7.42 -14.89 12.39
CA ILE A 69 6.22 -15.02 11.53
C ILE A 69 6.55 -15.73 10.22
N VAL A 70 7.64 -15.38 9.56
CA VAL A 70 8.05 -16.03 8.31
C VAL A 70 8.34 -17.51 8.53
N ASP A 71 9.05 -17.86 9.61
CA ASP A 71 9.36 -19.25 9.98
C ASP A 71 8.08 -20.04 10.30
N GLU A 72 7.14 -19.46 11.04
CA GLU A 72 5.84 -20.06 11.34
C GLU A 72 5.02 -20.31 10.05
N VAL A 73 4.98 -19.33 9.14
CA VAL A 73 4.28 -19.46 7.85
C VAL A 73 4.91 -20.55 7.00
N ILE A 74 6.25 -20.62 6.95
CA ILE A 74 6.97 -21.66 6.20
C ILE A 74 6.78 -23.05 6.84
N ALA A 75 6.86 -23.15 8.16
CA ALA A 75 6.62 -24.41 8.87
C ALA A 75 5.20 -24.95 8.61
N ARG A 76 4.21 -24.06 8.52
CA ARG A 76 2.80 -24.44 8.33
C ARG A 76 2.44 -24.73 6.87
N HIS A 77 3.01 -23.97 5.92
CA HIS A 77 2.59 -23.99 4.51
C HIS A 77 3.70 -24.39 3.53
N GLY A 78 4.94 -24.58 4.02
CA GLY A 78 6.11 -24.95 3.23
C GLY A 78 6.70 -23.82 2.36
N ARG A 79 6.07 -22.63 2.35
CA ARG A 79 6.44 -21.56 1.43
C ARG A 79 5.89 -20.18 1.80
N VAL A 80 6.53 -19.13 1.27
CA VAL A 80 5.98 -17.80 1.10
C VAL A 80 6.13 -17.43 -0.37
N ASP A 81 5.03 -17.16 -1.07
CA ASP A 81 5.03 -16.81 -2.50
C ASP A 81 4.86 -15.33 -2.73
N VAL A 82 4.12 -14.67 -1.84
CA VAL A 82 3.80 -13.25 -1.96
C VAL A 82 4.04 -12.54 -0.63
N LEU A 83 4.73 -11.39 -0.70
CA LEU A 83 4.77 -10.42 0.38
C LEU A 83 4.07 -9.13 -0.08
N VAL A 84 3.12 -8.64 0.70
CA VAL A 84 2.54 -7.31 0.54
C VAL A 84 2.96 -6.44 1.72
N ASN A 85 3.87 -5.51 1.49
CA ASN A 85 4.23 -4.46 2.45
C ASN A 85 3.24 -3.32 2.33
N ASN A 86 2.13 -3.41 3.10
CA ASN A 86 1.07 -2.41 3.10
C ASN A 86 1.01 -1.59 4.40
N ALA A 87 1.54 -2.07 5.50
CA ALA A 87 1.56 -1.32 6.75
C ALA A 87 2.18 0.07 6.58
N GLY A 88 1.56 1.07 7.19
CA GLY A 88 2.06 2.43 7.13
C GLY A 88 1.24 3.38 7.99
N ILE A 89 1.82 4.52 8.27
CA ILE A 89 1.17 5.63 8.98
C ILE A 89 1.25 6.91 8.14
N LEU A 90 0.23 7.75 8.27
CA LEU A 90 0.11 9.05 7.63
C LEU A 90 0.16 10.14 8.69
N MET A 91 0.85 11.24 8.40
CA MET A 91 0.92 12.40 9.25
C MET A 91 0.82 13.66 8.40
N PHE A 92 -0.16 14.50 8.70
CA PHE A 92 -0.29 15.84 8.13
C PHE A 92 0.35 16.86 9.07
N LYS A 93 1.49 17.41 8.67
CA LYS A 93 2.20 18.42 9.42
C LYS A 93 3.09 19.23 8.48
N ASP A 94 3.06 20.55 8.60
CA ASP A 94 3.90 21.41 7.75
C ASP A 94 5.39 21.29 8.09
N LEU A 95 6.24 21.78 7.18
CA LEU A 95 7.70 21.68 7.32
C LEU A 95 8.21 22.36 8.60
N SER A 96 7.63 23.50 8.98
CA SER A 96 8.11 24.31 10.11
C SER A 96 7.79 23.68 11.46
N THR A 97 6.74 22.88 11.53
CA THR A 97 6.26 22.25 12.76
C THR A 97 6.60 20.76 12.85
N THR A 98 7.04 20.12 11.74
CA THR A 98 7.47 18.72 11.74
C THR A 98 8.77 18.55 12.49
N THR A 99 8.78 17.80 13.59
CA THR A 99 9.99 17.50 14.35
C THR A 99 10.80 16.37 13.71
N ALA A 100 12.07 16.27 14.07
CA ALA A 100 12.91 15.15 13.64
C ALA A 100 12.35 13.79 14.10
N ASP A 101 11.70 13.74 15.26
CA ASP A 101 11.11 12.52 15.79
C ASP A 101 9.84 12.14 15.06
N ASP A 102 8.99 13.12 14.67
CA ASP A 102 7.88 12.89 13.76
C ASP A 102 8.35 12.24 12.45
N PHE A 103 9.41 12.82 11.87
CA PHE A 103 9.98 12.33 10.62
C PHE A 103 10.51 10.91 10.77
N ARG A 104 11.33 10.65 11.81
CA ARG A 104 11.88 9.31 12.09
C ARG A 104 10.79 8.28 12.29
N ARG A 105 9.74 8.61 13.07
CA ARG A 105 8.63 7.70 13.34
C ARG A 105 7.92 7.26 12.07
N VAL A 106 7.60 8.21 11.18
CA VAL A 106 6.92 7.88 9.91
C VAL A 106 7.84 7.06 9.01
N PHE A 107 9.11 7.45 8.93
CA PHE A 107 10.11 6.77 8.09
C PHE A 107 10.37 5.34 8.58
N GLU A 108 10.46 5.15 9.90
CA GLU A 108 10.69 3.85 10.54
C GLU A 108 9.59 2.85 10.15
N VAL A 109 8.32 3.24 10.30
CA VAL A 109 7.21 2.34 9.96
C VAL A 109 7.12 2.11 8.45
N ASN A 110 7.12 3.20 7.67
CA ASN A 110 6.77 3.12 6.24
C ASN A 110 7.93 2.60 5.37
N ALA A 111 9.16 3.00 5.67
CA ALA A 111 10.32 2.68 4.86
C ALA A 111 11.15 1.55 5.47
N VAL A 112 11.58 1.68 6.73
CA VAL A 112 12.40 0.65 7.39
C VAL A 112 11.60 -0.64 7.57
N GLY A 113 10.33 -0.57 8.00
CA GLY A 113 9.44 -1.74 8.09
C GLY A 113 9.28 -2.47 6.76
N THR A 114 9.12 -1.73 5.65
CA THR A 114 9.08 -2.30 4.28
C THR A 114 10.40 -3.00 3.92
N PHE A 115 11.54 -2.38 4.22
CA PHE A 115 12.87 -2.96 4.01
C PHE A 115 13.06 -4.25 4.79
N ILE A 116 12.70 -4.27 6.08
CA ILE A 116 12.80 -5.47 6.94
C ILE A 116 11.97 -6.60 6.35
N GLY A 117 10.73 -6.33 5.94
CA GLY A 117 9.85 -7.32 5.31
C GLY A 117 10.47 -7.93 4.05
N MET A 118 10.96 -7.11 3.12
CA MET A 118 11.65 -7.57 1.92
C MET A 118 12.87 -8.43 2.26
N ARG A 119 13.74 -7.94 3.15
CA ARG A 119 14.97 -8.62 3.57
C ARG A 119 14.69 -9.98 4.21
N THR A 120 13.61 -10.10 4.97
CA THR A 120 13.30 -11.34 5.70
C THR A 120 12.76 -12.42 4.76
N VAL A 121 11.91 -12.09 3.77
CA VAL A 121 11.36 -13.11 2.86
C VAL A 121 12.29 -13.45 1.70
N ALA A 122 13.19 -12.54 1.31
CA ALA A 122 14.03 -12.69 0.12
C ALA A 122 14.84 -13.99 0.08
N PRO A 123 15.53 -14.45 1.16
CA PRO A 123 16.30 -15.71 1.12
C PRO A 123 15.44 -16.92 0.76
N HIS A 124 14.21 -16.99 1.27
CA HIS A 124 13.28 -18.09 1.01
C HIS A 124 12.77 -18.09 -0.44
N MET A 125 12.47 -16.89 -0.97
CA MET A 125 12.05 -16.72 -2.36
C MET A 125 13.21 -17.01 -3.35
N ILE A 126 14.42 -16.54 -3.04
CA ILE A 126 15.65 -16.84 -3.82
C ILE A 126 15.89 -18.34 -3.89
N GLY A 127 15.86 -19.05 -2.75
CA GLY A 127 16.08 -20.50 -2.69
C GLY A 127 15.09 -21.29 -3.53
N ARG A 128 13.88 -20.77 -3.72
CA ARG A 128 12.82 -21.39 -4.55
C ARG A 128 12.80 -20.86 -5.97
N ARG A 129 13.58 -19.85 -6.29
CA ARG A 129 13.59 -19.12 -7.57
C ARG A 129 12.18 -18.64 -7.99
N SER A 130 11.37 -18.26 -7.04
CA SER A 130 9.98 -17.83 -7.25
C SER A 130 9.48 -16.97 -6.10
N GLY A 131 8.88 -15.83 -6.42
CA GLY A 131 8.24 -14.94 -5.46
C GLY A 131 7.73 -13.66 -6.08
N SER A 132 6.81 -13.00 -5.39
CA SER A 132 6.34 -11.66 -5.72
C SER A 132 6.29 -10.79 -4.48
N ILE A 133 6.99 -9.67 -4.50
CA ILE A 133 6.94 -8.64 -3.45
C ILE A 133 6.22 -7.43 -4.02
N VAL A 134 5.16 -6.99 -3.34
CA VAL A 134 4.36 -5.84 -3.73
C VAL A 134 4.40 -4.81 -2.61
N ASN A 135 5.07 -3.70 -2.86
CA ASN A 135 5.22 -2.62 -1.89
C ASN A 135 4.14 -1.55 -2.09
N ASN A 136 3.46 -1.19 -1.02
CA ASN A 136 2.48 -0.11 -1.04
C ASN A 136 3.17 1.24 -0.85
N SER A 137 3.38 1.96 -1.97
CA SER A 137 3.85 3.35 -1.95
C SER A 137 2.65 4.31 -1.81
N SER A 138 2.57 5.33 -2.64
CA SER A 138 1.49 6.33 -2.75
C SER A 138 1.69 7.14 -4.03
N CYS A 139 0.65 7.80 -4.52
CA CYS A 139 0.79 8.91 -5.45
C CYS A 139 1.72 10.01 -4.88
N ASP A 140 1.71 10.24 -3.56
CA ASP A 140 2.66 11.14 -2.87
C ASP A 140 4.12 10.66 -2.90
N GLY A 141 4.39 9.43 -3.29
CA GLY A 141 5.72 8.93 -3.62
C GLY A 141 6.19 9.31 -5.04
N ILE A 142 5.35 10.02 -5.81
CA ILE A 142 5.62 10.48 -7.18
C ILE A 142 5.40 12.00 -7.28
N SER A 143 4.23 12.49 -6.89
CA SER A 143 3.81 13.89 -6.92
C SER A 143 3.21 14.26 -5.54
N PRO A 144 4.03 14.77 -4.62
CA PRO A 144 3.62 14.96 -3.23
C PRO A 144 2.74 16.18 -3.05
N ALA A 145 1.84 16.12 -2.06
CA ALA A 145 1.13 17.27 -1.54
C ALA A 145 1.90 17.99 -0.42
N ASN A 146 1.54 19.23 -0.14
CA ASN A 146 2.05 19.97 1.03
C ASN A 146 1.62 19.30 2.34
N SER A 147 2.29 19.62 3.44
CA SER A 147 2.07 19.07 4.79
C SER A 147 2.32 17.55 4.93
N LEU A 148 3.02 16.94 4.00
CA LEU A 148 3.32 15.51 3.96
C LEU A 148 4.83 15.20 3.95
N ILE A 149 5.68 16.11 4.46
CA ILE A 149 7.15 15.96 4.31
C ILE A 149 7.67 14.59 4.79
N ALA A 150 7.26 14.11 5.94
CA ALA A 150 7.70 12.82 6.46
C ALA A 150 7.09 11.65 5.68
N TYR A 151 5.78 11.73 5.38
CA TYR A 151 5.06 10.68 4.66
C TYR A 151 5.56 10.54 3.21
N ALA A 152 5.55 11.63 2.45
CA ALA A 152 6.01 11.62 1.06
C ALA A 152 7.45 11.11 0.95
N SER A 153 8.38 11.62 1.80
CA SER A 153 9.77 11.15 1.81
C SER A 153 9.86 9.64 2.02
N SER A 154 9.06 9.07 2.96
CA SER A 154 9.02 7.63 3.18
C SER A 154 8.51 6.86 1.97
N LYS A 155 7.51 7.40 1.23
CA LYS A 155 6.94 6.75 0.05
C LYS A 155 7.87 6.86 -1.18
N PHE A 156 8.65 7.92 -1.30
CA PHE A 156 9.77 8.00 -2.26
C PHE A 156 10.86 6.96 -1.94
N ALA A 157 11.18 6.75 -0.66
CA ALA A 157 12.13 5.71 -0.25
C ALA A 157 11.64 4.30 -0.63
N VAL A 158 10.35 3.98 -0.39
CA VAL A 158 9.73 2.71 -0.81
C VAL A 158 9.83 2.52 -2.32
N ARG A 159 9.57 3.57 -3.10
CA ARG A 159 9.70 3.57 -4.55
C ARG A 159 11.14 3.23 -4.99
N GLY A 160 12.15 3.89 -4.39
CA GLY A 160 13.57 3.64 -4.66
C GLY A 160 13.99 2.21 -4.30
N MET A 161 13.64 1.76 -3.09
CA MET A 161 13.93 0.40 -2.63
C MET A 161 13.31 -0.67 -3.53
N THR A 162 12.09 -0.45 -4.03
CA THR A 162 11.43 -1.37 -4.95
C THR A 162 12.25 -1.60 -6.21
N LYS A 163 12.81 -0.54 -6.80
CA LYS A 163 13.62 -0.64 -8.01
C LYS A 163 14.93 -1.37 -7.78
N VAL A 164 15.63 -1.06 -6.68
CA VAL A 164 16.88 -1.72 -6.33
C VAL A 164 16.63 -3.21 -6.06
N ALA A 165 15.63 -3.54 -5.24
CA ALA A 165 15.28 -4.92 -4.96
C ALA A 165 14.84 -5.70 -6.22
N ALA A 166 14.18 -5.06 -7.18
CA ALA A 166 13.83 -5.69 -8.45
C ALA A 166 15.07 -6.06 -9.27
N LEU A 167 16.11 -5.21 -9.27
CA LEU A 167 17.37 -5.50 -9.95
C LEU A 167 18.12 -6.65 -9.28
N GLU A 168 18.18 -6.68 -7.94
CA GLU A 168 18.92 -7.67 -7.18
C GLU A 168 18.23 -9.04 -7.15
N LEU A 169 16.90 -9.07 -7.03
CA LEU A 169 16.11 -10.29 -6.87
C LEU A 169 15.61 -10.88 -8.20
N GLY A 170 15.51 -10.06 -9.24
CA GLY A 170 15.05 -10.48 -10.58
C GLY A 170 15.84 -11.67 -11.17
N PRO A 171 17.18 -11.70 -11.13
CA PRO A 171 17.97 -12.86 -11.58
C PRO A 171 17.66 -14.15 -10.84
N HIS A 172 17.06 -14.06 -9.66
CA HIS A 172 16.61 -15.19 -8.85
C HIS A 172 15.15 -15.57 -9.06
N GLY A 173 14.46 -14.98 -10.05
CA GLY A 173 13.06 -15.29 -10.34
C GLY A 173 12.07 -14.65 -9.36
N VAL A 174 12.48 -13.63 -8.61
CA VAL A 174 11.63 -12.91 -7.66
C VAL A 174 11.29 -11.54 -8.22
N ARG A 175 10.00 -11.25 -8.36
CA ARG A 175 9.51 -9.96 -8.83
C ARG A 175 9.31 -8.99 -7.67
N VAL A 176 9.68 -7.73 -7.84
CA VAL A 176 9.44 -6.68 -6.85
C VAL A 176 8.83 -5.48 -7.57
N ASN A 177 7.63 -5.08 -7.16
CA ASN A 177 6.89 -3.99 -7.78
C ASN A 177 6.23 -3.11 -6.71
N SER A 178 5.74 -1.94 -7.07
CA SER A 178 5.00 -1.05 -6.18
C SER A 178 3.63 -0.67 -6.74
N VAL A 179 2.66 -0.51 -5.83
CA VAL A 179 1.36 0.13 -6.10
C VAL A 179 1.40 1.53 -5.51
N HIS A 180 0.83 2.48 -6.24
CA HIS A 180 0.77 3.90 -5.88
C HIS A 180 -0.69 4.36 -5.80
N PRO A 181 -1.40 4.10 -4.68
CA PRO A 181 -2.77 4.53 -4.51
C PRO A 181 -2.87 6.05 -4.35
N GLY A 182 -3.99 6.61 -4.80
CA GLY A 182 -4.47 7.94 -4.46
C GLY A 182 -5.33 7.93 -3.21
N SER A 183 -6.44 8.67 -3.24
CA SER A 183 -7.39 8.74 -2.13
C SER A 183 -8.27 7.50 -2.09
N ILE A 184 -8.01 6.61 -1.14
CA ILE A 184 -8.79 5.39 -0.90
C ILE A 184 -9.60 5.56 0.39
N ASN A 185 -10.89 5.22 0.39
CA ASN A 185 -11.78 5.29 1.54
C ASN A 185 -11.39 4.26 2.62
N THR A 186 -10.48 4.64 3.47
CA THR A 186 -9.94 3.80 4.56
C THR A 186 -9.91 4.59 5.86
N PRO A 187 -9.79 3.95 7.03
CA PRO A 187 -9.63 4.65 8.30
C PRO A 187 -8.41 5.60 8.36
N MET A 188 -7.42 5.44 7.49
CA MET A 188 -6.28 6.35 7.37
C MET A 188 -6.69 7.70 6.76
N VAL A 189 -7.54 7.70 5.75
CA VAL A 189 -8.01 8.91 5.03
C VAL A 189 -9.32 9.41 5.63
N ASN A 190 -10.14 8.52 6.15
CA ASN A 190 -11.46 8.77 6.74
C ASN A 190 -11.55 8.25 8.18
N PRO A 191 -10.79 8.81 9.12
CA PRO A 191 -10.74 8.30 10.50
C PRO A 191 -12.06 8.47 11.27
N GLN A 192 -12.91 9.38 10.82
CA GLN A 192 -14.22 9.67 11.46
C GLN A 192 -15.37 8.87 10.83
N GLY A 193 -15.13 8.08 9.77
CA GLY A 193 -16.16 7.30 9.10
C GLY A 193 -17.21 8.16 8.38
N ALA A 194 -16.83 9.32 7.85
CA ALA A 194 -17.75 10.17 7.10
C ALA A 194 -18.35 9.42 5.90
N PRO A 195 -19.59 9.70 5.50
CA PRO A 195 -20.18 9.12 4.30
C PRO A 195 -19.33 9.38 3.05
N THR A 196 -19.26 8.39 2.14
CA THR A 196 -18.45 8.46 0.91
C THR A 196 -18.77 9.71 0.07
N GLU A 197 -20.04 10.12 0.02
CA GLU A 197 -20.49 11.32 -0.69
C GLU A 197 -19.88 12.61 -0.11
N ALA A 198 -19.60 12.62 1.20
CA ALA A 198 -18.94 13.77 1.83
C ALA A 198 -17.46 13.84 1.42
N LEU A 199 -16.79 12.70 1.29
CA LEU A 199 -15.42 12.63 0.80
C LEU A 199 -15.35 13.04 -0.68
N ASN A 200 -16.29 12.57 -1.50
CA ASN A 200 -16.33 12.85 -2.94
C ASN A 200 -16.44 14.34 -3.25
N ARG A 201 -17.12 15.14 -2.40
CA ARG A 201 -17.19 16.60 -2.57
C ARG A 201 -15.81 17.27 -2.57
N GLY A 202 -14.83 16.70 -1.86
CA GLY A 202 -13.46 17.19 -1.85
C GLY A 202 -12.62 16.75 -3.06
N MET A 203 -13.16 15.88 -3.93
CA MET A 203 -12.44 15.25 -5.04
C MET A 203 -12.80 15.82 -6.42
N SER A 204 -13.49 16.97 -6.48
CA SER A 204 -13.96 17.55 -7.76
C SER A 204 -12.84 17.91 -8.73
N TRP A 205 -11.62 18.05 -8.26
CA TRP A 205 -10.42 18.32 -9.06
C TRP A 205 -9.66 17.07 -9.52
N PHE A 206 -10.11 15.86 -9.13
CA PHE A 206 -9.62 14.61 -9.65
C PHE A 206 -10.40 14.22 -10.92
N PRO A 207 -9.78 13.61 -11.92
CA PRO A 207 -10.53 13.08 -13.07
C PRO A 207 -11.66 12.12 -12.69
N ALA A 208 -11.43 11.23 -11.70
CA ALA A 208 -12.46 10.32 -11.21
C ALA A 208 -13.54 10.98 -10.35
N GLN A 209 -13.29 12.17 -9.80
CA GLN A 209 -14.20 12.98 -8.95
C GLN A 209 -14.75 12.23 -7.72
N ARG A 210 -14.06 11.22 -7.26
CA ARG A 210 -14.42 10.42 -6.09
C ARG A 210 -13.20 9.80 -5.41
N VAL A 211 -13.37 9.39 -4.18
CA VAL A 211 -12.46 8.44 -3.54
C VAL A 211 -12.69 7.04 -4.13
N ALA A 212 -11.66 6.20 -4.11
CA ALA A 212 -11.80 4.81 -4.47
C ALA A 212 -12.18 3.97 -3.24
N GLU A 213 -12.87 2.86 -3.47
CA GLU A 213 -13.07 1.85 -2.44
C GLU A 213 -11.83 0.96 -2.30
N PRO A 214 -11.54 0.42 -1.10
CA PRO A 214 -10.35 -0.40 -0.85
C PRO A 214 -10.16 -1.58 -1.82
N VAL A 215 -11.26 -2.16 -2.29
CA VAL A 215 -11.23 -3.29 -3.25
C VAL A 215 -10.67 -2.89 -4.61
N GLU A 216 -10.84 -1.63 -5.03
CA GLU A 216 -10.32 -1.15 -6.32
C GLU A 216 -8.78 -1.14 -6.31
N ALA A 217 -8.18 -0.68 -5.21
CA ALA A 217 -6.74 -0.78 -5.01
C ALA A 217 -6.29 -2.24 -4.83
N ALA A 218 -7.01 -3.06 -4.06
CA ALA A 218 -6.69 -4.46 -3.82
C ALA A 218 -6.56 -5.28 -5.11
N ASN A 219 -7.33 -4.98 -6.14
CA ASN A 219 -7.25 -5.64 -7.46
C ASN A 219 -5.86 -5.43 -8.12
N CYS A 220 -5.22 -4.28 -7.90
CA CYS A 220 -3.86 -4.01 -8.39
C CYS A 220 -2.82 -4.91 -7.69
N PHE A 221 -2.99 -5.16 -6.39
CA PHE A 221 -2.14 -6.08 -5.64
C PHE A 221 -2.34 -7.52 -6.10
N VAL A 222 -3.58 -7.94 -6.39
CA VAL A 222 -3.85 -9.28 -6.98
C VAL A 222 -3.12 -9.43 -8.32
N PHE A 223 -3.18 -8.44 -9.22
CA PHE A 223 -2.47 -8.47 -10.48
C PHE A 223 -0.96 -8.63 -10.27
N LEU A 224 -0.33 -7.80 -9.45
CA LEU A 224 1.11 -7.86 -9.22
C LEU A 224 1.56 -9.11 -8.43
N ALA A 225 0.69 -9.70 -7.63
CA ALA A 225 0.95 -10.95 -6.93
C ALA A 225 0.83 -12.19 -7.83
N SER A 226 0.02 -12.11 -8.89
CA SER A 226 -0.29 -13.22 -9.80
C SER A 226 0.75 -13.37 -10.91
N ASP A 227 0.66 -14.47 -11.64
CA ASP A 227 1.50 -14.75 -12.80
C ASP A 227 1.14 -13.89 -14.03
N ASP A 228 -0.03 -13.18 -14.01
CA ASP A 228 -0.42 -12.20 -15.03
C ASP A 228 0.60 -11.06 -15.15
N SER A 229 1.36 -10.78 -14.10
CA SER A 229 2.42 -9.78 -14.05
C SER A 229 3.84 -10.36 -14.15
N SER A 230 3.99 -11.52 -14.80
CA SER A 230 5.26 -12.26 -14.90
C SER A 230 6.41 -11.46 -15.50
N PHE A 231 6.12 -10.43 -16.30
CA PHE A 231 7.13 -9.56 -16.91
C PHE A 231 7.21 -8.17 -16.25
N CYS A 232 6.55 -7.96 -15.12
CA CYS A 232 6.63 -6.72 -14.33
C CYS A 232 7.75 -6.81 -13.29
N MET A 233 8.80 -5.99 -13.48
CA MET A 233 9.97 -5.87 -12.61
C MET A 233 10.27 -4.40 -12.33
N GLY A 234 10.20 -3.98 -11.07
CA GLY A 234 10.39 -2.58 -10.69
C GLY A 234 9.29 -1.63 -11.18
N THR A 235 8.14 -2.19 -11.57
CA THR A 235 6.99 -1.43 -12.08
C THR A 235 6.33 -0.61 -10.97
N GLU A 236 5.86 0.57 -11.36
CA GLU A 236 5.04 1.48 -10.55
C GLU A 236 3.61 1.45 -11.08
N LEU A 237 2.70 0.75 -10.38
CA LEU A 237 1.30 0.69 -10.78
C LEU A 237 0.49 1.76 -10.05
N ILE A 238 0.14 2.81 -10.77
CA ILE A 238 -0.64 3.94 -10.23
C ILE A 238 -2.13 3.58 -10.25
N VAL A 239 -2.81 3.84 -9.12
CA VAL A 239 -4.25 3.65 -8.95
C VAL A 239 -4.83 4.80 -8.12
N ASP A 240 -4.98 5.96 -8.74
CA ASP A 240 -5.19 7.24 -8.05
C ASP A 240 -6.37 8.07 -8.59
N GLY A 241 -7.17 7.51 -9.49
CA GLY A 241 -8.28 8.23 -10.11
C GLY A 241 -7.84 9.39 -11.00
N GLY A 242 -6.57 9.38 -11.45
CA GLY A 242 -6.00 10.40 -12.31
C GLY A 242 -5.41 11.59 -11.55
N LEU A 243 -5.26 11.51 -10.22
CA LEU A 243 -4.74 12.58 -9.38
C LEU A 243 -3.41 13.15 -9.88
N ILE A 244 -2.49 12.29 -10.28
CA ILE A 244 -1.15 12.69 -10.76
C ILE A 244 -1.02 12.65 -12.28
N ALA A 245 -2.10 12.44 -13.03
CA ALA A 245 -2.09 12.50 -14.49
C ALA A 245 -1.85 13.91 -15.03
N GLY A 246 -2.14 14.91 -14.20
CA GLY A 246 -2.00 16.32 -14.51
C GLY A 246 -2.95 17.18 -13.68
N HIS A 247 -3.17 18.40 -14.11
CA HIS A 247 -4.08 19.33 -13.47
C HIS A 247 -4.91 20.09 -14.51
N TYR A 248 -6.09 20.52 -14.08
CA TYR A 248 -6.97 21.32 -14.93
C TYR A 248 -6.55 22.79 -14.92
N TYR A 249 -6.47 23.39 -16.11
CA TYR A 249 -6.30 24.82 -16.28
C TYR A 249 -7.65 25.50 -16.49
N TYR A 250 -7.89 26.61 -15.77
CA TYR A 250 -9.07 27.42 -15.94
C TYR A 250 -9.18 28.00 -17.34
N GLY A 251 -10.38 28.04 -17.85
CA GLY A 251 -10.68 28.62 -19.14
C GLY A 251 -10.27 27.74 -20.33
N LEU A 252 -9.67 26.57 -20.09
CA LEU A 252 -9.46 25.59 -21.16
C LEU A 252 -10.64 24.62 -21.25
N PRO A 253 -11.06 24.23 -22.46
CA PRO A 253 -12.10 23.22 -22.67
C PRO A 253 -11.74 21.90 -22.00
N GLY A 254 -12.74 21.18 -21.45
CA GLY A 254 -12.58 19.85 -20.86
C GLY A 254 -12.35 19.83 -19.35
N ALA A 255 -12.24 20.98 -18.68
CA ALA A 255 -12.27 21.02 -17.23
C ALA A 255 -13.69 20.73 -16.71
N PRO A 256 -13.86 19.91 -15.63
CA PRO A 256 -15.15 19.69 -15.00
C PRO A 256 -15.74 20.98 -14.45
N GLU A 257 -17.07 21.12 -14.45
CA GLU A 257 -17.78 22.30 -13.93
C GLU A 257 -17.46 22.60 -12.46
N GLY A 258 -17.13 21.58 -11.65
CA GLY A 258 -16.77 21.72 -10.23
C GLY A 258 -15.36 22.24 -9.96
N VAL A 259 -14.50 22.39 -10.99
CA VAL A 259 -13.16 22.95 -10.85
C VAL A 259 -13.25 24.47 -10.92
N LEU A 260 -13.51 25.11 -9.78
CA LEU A 260 -13.56 26.57 -9.68
C LEU A 260 -12.17 27.18 -9.49
N PRO A 261 -11.90 28.40 -10.03
CA PRO A 261 -10.70 29.13 -9.68
C PRO A 261 -10.61 29.32 -8.17
N PRO A 262 -9.41 29.26 -7.58
CA PRO A 262 -9.26 29.64 -6.19
C PRO A 262 -9.80 31.08 -6.08
N SER A 263 -10.86 31.27 -5.28
CA SER A 263 -11.39 32.61 -4.98
C SER A 263 -10.21 33.41 -4.44
N ARG A 264 -9.74 34.40 -5.19
CA ARG A 264 -8.83 35.40 -4.64
C ARG A 264 -9.62 36.07 -3.52
N LYS A 265 -9.40 35.68 -2.28
CA LYS A 265 -9.79 36.52 -1.15
C LYS A 265 -9.09 37.86 -1.40
N ALA A 266 -9.90 38.91 -1.63
CA ALA A 266 -9.34 40.25 -1.71
C ALA A 266 -8.46 40.45 -0.46
N PRO A 267 -7.28 41.10 -0.57
CA PRO A 267 -6.49 41.45 0.59
C PRO A 267 -7.43 42.22 1.53
N GLN A 268 -7.60 41.75 2.75
CA GLN A 268 -8.29 42.53 3.77
C GLN A 268 -7.46 43.78 3.95
N ALA A 269 -8.07 44.96 3.61
CA ALA A 269 -7.48 46.28 3.76
C ALA A 269 -7.26 46.59 5.24
#